data_1d9e8f13334f6457a9ef83c3d8964077
#
_entry.id   1d9e8f13334f6457a9ef83c3d8964077
#
_cell.length_a   1.000
_cell.length_b   1.000
_cell.length_c   1.000
_cell.angle_alpha   90.00
_cell.angle_beta   90.00
_cell.angle_gamma   90.00
#
_symmetry.space_group_name_H-M   'P 1'
#
loop_
_entity.id
_entity.type
_entity.pdbx_description
1 polymer ?
#
loop_
_entity_poly.entity_id
_entity_poly.type
_entity_poly.pdbx_seq_one_letter_code
_entity_poly.pdbx_strand_id
1 'polypeptide(L)'
;LVVGSPGGSTIITTVAQVILNVIDQKMSIKDAVEQSRFHHQWLPDVVYFEPLNFSKETLESLKSKGHNISFRRSIGEANCIKIDKLETEDKALDYINLYSGAADSRRGASAVSY
;
A
#
# COMPACT_ATOMS: atom_id res chain seq x y z
N LEU A 1 6.27 9.85 6.17
CA LEU A 1 5.13 9.23 5.49
C LEU A 1 3.88 9.35 6.36
N VAL A 2 2.81 9.87 5.80
CA VAL A 2 1.45 9.85 6.37
C VAL A 2 0.62 8.97 5.46
N VAL A 3 -0.10 8.00 6.04
CA VAL A 3 -0.95 7.08 5.29
C VAL A 3 -2.21 6.76 6.09
N GLY A 4 -3.33 6.73 5.41
CA GLY A 4 -4.63 6.36 5.98
C GLY A 4 -5.48 5.60 4.96
N SER A 5 -6.44 4.83 5.46
CA SER A 5 -7.40 4.09 4.64
C SER A 5 -8.72 3.94 5.38
N PRO A 6 -9.88 4.12 4.75
CA PRO A 6 -11.14 3.58 5.24
C PRO A 6 -11.17 2.07 5.01
N GLY A 7 -12.14 1.36 5.61
CA GLY A 7 -12.39 -0.06 5.31
C GLY A 7 -12.54 -0.98 6.52
N GLY A 8 -12.76 -0.43 7.73
CA GLY A 8 -12.96 -1.22 8.94
C GLY A 8 -11.75 -2.12 9.23
N SER A 9 -11.93 -3.44 9.31
CA SER A 9 -10.86 -4.39 9.61
C SER A 9 -9.71 -4.38 8.58
N THR A 10 -9.96 -3.96 7.35
CA THR A 10 -8.92 -3.88 6.30
C THR A 10 -7.98 -2.68 6.45
N ILE A 11 -8.29 -1.70 7.31
CA ILE A 11 -7.44 -0.51 7.52
C ILE A 11 -6.02 -0.92 7.89
N ILE A 12 -5.89 -1.80 8.87
CA ILE A 12 -4.59 -2.23 9.42
C ILE A 12 -3.72 -2.86 8.33
N THR A 13 -4.26 -3.82 7.59
CA THR A 13 -3.50 -4.54 6.56
C THR A 13 -3.20 -3.66 5.34
N THR A 14 -4.10 -2.74 4.98
CA THR A 14 -3.87 -1.77 3.91
C THR A 14 -2.71 -0.82 4.26
N VAL A 15 -2.78 -0.20 5.43
CA VAL A 15 -1.74 0.74 5.89
C VAL A 15 -0.40 0.04 6.04
N ALA A 16 -0.37 -1.14 6.66
CA ALA A 16 0.87 -1.92 6.84
C ALA A 16 1.53 -2.26 5.49
N GLN A 17 0.76 -2.73 4.49
CA GLN A 17 1.32 -3.07 3.18
C GLN A 17 1.87 -1.85 2.45
N VAL A 18 1.18 -0.71 2.50
CA VAL A 18 1.71 0.53 1.90
C VAL A 18 3.02 0.97 2.56
N ILE A 19 3.11 0.90 3.89
CA ILE A 19 4.33 1.22 4.62
C ILE A 19 5.48 0.29 4.20
N LEU A 20 5.25 -1.02 4.18
CA LEU A 20 6.25 -2.01 3.77
C LEU A 20 6.69 -1.81 2.31
N ASN A 21 5.76 -1.51 1.40
CA ASN A 21 6.07 -1.23 0.01
C ASN A 21 6.99 0.01 -0.13
N VAL A 22 6.75 1.07 0.64
CA VAL A 22 7.59 2.27 0.61
C VAL A 22 8.93 2.04 1.29
N ILE A 23 8.95 1.42 2.47
CA ILE A 23 10.16 1.33 3.30
C ILE A 23 11.06 0.17 2.85
N ASP A 24 10.50 -1.04 2.71
CA ASP A 24 11.28 -2.25 2.44
C ASP A 24 11.50 -2.45 0.94
N GLN A 25 10.45 -2.29 0.14
CA GLN A 25 10.51 -2.48 -1.30
C GLN A 25 11.00 -1.24 -2.06
N LYS A 26 11.19 -0.09 -1.37
CA LYS A 26 11.66 1.17 -1.97
C LYS A 26 10.78 1.67 -3.13
N MET A 27 9.52 1.30 -3.13
CA MET A 27 8.58 1.73 -4.16
C MET A 27 8.31 3.23 -4.10
N SER A 28 7.97 3.83 -5.24
CA SER A 28 7.38 5.16 -5.24
C SER A 28 6.06 5.13 -4.46
N ILE A 29 5.66 6.27 -3.89
CA ILE A 29 4.40 6.33 -3.12
C ILE A 29 3.18 5.94 -3.97
N LYS A 30 3.20 6.30 -5.25
CA LYS A 30 2.16 5.93 -6.21
C LYS A 30 2.10 4.41 -6.41
N ASP A 31 3.23 3.79 -6.71
CA ASP A 31 3.30 2.35 -6.92
C ASP A 31 2.95 1.58 -5.65
N ALA A 32 3.39 2.07 -4.48
CA ALA A 32 3.09 1.46 -3.19
C ALA A 32 1.59 1.44 -2.88
N VAL A 33 0.86 2.51 -3.27
CA VAL A 33 -0.60 2.62 -3.09
C VAL A 33 -1.35 1.73 -4.09
N GLU A 34 -0.87 1.63 -5.34
CA GLU A 34 -1.52 0.88 -6.41
C GLU A 34 -1.26 -0.64 -6.35
N GLN A 35 -0.28 -1.09 -5.58
CA GLN A 35 0.00 -2.53 -5.43
C GLN A 35 -1.24 -3.31 -4.98
N SER A 36 -1.40 -4.51 -5.56
CA SER A 36 -2.44 -5.44 -5.15
C SER A 36 -2.25 -5.85 -3.69
N ARG A 37 -3.35 -5.93 -2.98
CA ARG A 37 -3.37 -6.18 -1.55
C ARG A 37 -3.94 -7.53 -1.20
N PHE A 38 -3.55 -8.00 -0.01
CA PHE A 38 -4.18 -9.12 0.65
C PHE A 38 -4.63 -8.71 2.06
N HIS A 39 -5.57 -9.47 2.62
CA HIS A 39 -6.11 -9.24 3.96
C HIS A 39 -6.45 -10.55 4.66
N HIS A 40 -6.03 -10.65 5.90
CA HIS A 40 -6.43 -11.71 6.83
C HIS A 40 -6.64 -11.10 8.22
N GLN A 41 -7.69 -11.52 8.90
CA GLN A 41 -8.04 -10.96 10.22
C GLN A 41 -8.31 -12.05 11.27
N TRP A 42 -7.74 -13.26 11.06
CA TRP A 42 -7.92 -14.44 11.90
C TRP A 42 -9.31 -15.08 11.74
N LEU A 43 -10.39 -14.40 12.01
CA LEU A 43 -11.77 -14.86 11.80
C LEU A 43 -12.53 -13.86 10.90
N PRO A 44 -13.16 -14.36 9.83
CA PRO A 44 -13.09 -15.73 9.32
C PRO A 44 -11.68 -16.13 8.88
N ASP A 45 -11.30 -17.41 9.03
CA ASP A 45 -10.00 -17.93 8.62
C ASP A 45 -9.91 -18.07 7.08
N VAL A 46 -9.81 -16.92 6.44
CA VAL A 46 -9.71 -16.78 4.98
C VAL A 46 -8.75 -15.63 4.66
N VAL A 47 -7.76 -15.90 3.82
CA VAL A 47 -6.92 -14.86 3.23
C VAL A 47 -7.59 -14.35 1.96
N TYR A 48 -7.94 -13.08 1.95
CA TYR A 48 -8.50 -12.41 0.78
C TYR A 48 -7.38 -11.76 -0.03
N PHE A 49 -7.38 -11.99 -1.33
CA PHE A 49 -6.45 -11.39 -2.28
C PHE A 49 -7.20 -10.53 -3.29
N GLU A 50 -6.58 -9.43 -3.73
CA GLU A 50 -6.98 -8.77 -4.97
C GLU A 50 -6.52 -9.61 -6.16
N PRO A 51 -7.25 -9.63 -7.29
CA PRO A 51 -7.04 -10.62 -8.36
C PRO A 51 -5.77 -10.46 -9.18
N LEU A 52 -5.01 -9.38 -9.00
CA LEU A 52 -3.82 -9.07 -9.80
C LEU A 52 -2.53 -9.16 -8.98
N ASN A 53 -1.40 -9.37 -9.66
CA ASN A 53 -0.03 -9.30 -9.13
C ASN A 53 0.38 -10.35 -8.09
N PHE A 54 -0.41 -11.39 -7.85
CA PHE A 54 0.01 -12.53 -7.05
C PHE A 54 0.26 -13.74 -7.95
N SER A 55 1.45 -14.32 -7.88
CA SER A 55 1.78 -15.47 -8.71
C SER A 55 0.98 -16.71 -8.31
N LYS A 56 0.72 -17.57 -9.29
CA LYS A 56 0.00 -18.83 -9.05
C LYS A 56 0.76 -19.71 -8.05
N GLU A 57 2.10 -19.75 -8.16
CA GLU A 57 2.96 -20.48 -7.25
C GLU A 57 2.84 -20.01 -5.81
N THR A 58 2.77 -18.68 -5.59
CA THR A 58 2.58 -18.10 -4.25
C THR A 58 1.24 -18.54 -3.65
N LEU A 59 0.16 -18.47 -4.45
CA LEU A 59 -1.17 -18.85 -3.98
C LEU A 59 -1.27 -20.36 -3.70
N GLU A 60 -0.66 -21.20 -4.54
CA GLU A 60 -0.60 -22.66 -4.35
C GLU A 60 0.25 -23.02 -3.12
N SER A 61 1.38 -22.35 -2.92
CA SER A 61 2.21 -22.54 -1.72
C SER A 61 1.45 -22.19 -0.44
N LEU A 62 0.68 -21.11 -0.43
CA LEU A 62 -0.14 -20.75 0.73
C LEU A 62 -1.26 -21.77 0.98
N LYS A 63 -1.92 -22.27 -0.05
CA LYS A 63 -2.92 -23.34 0.06
C LYS A 63 -2.31 -24.63 0.62
N SER A 64 -1.12 -25.01 0.17
CA SER A 64 -0.42 -26.21 0.67
C SER A 64 -0.02 -26.11 2.14
N LYS A 65 0.10 -24.87 2.67
CA LYS A 65 0.33 -24.58 4.10
C LYS A 65 -0.97 -24.52 4.90
N GLY A 66 -2.13 -24.80 4.28
CA GLY A 66 -3.41 -24.85 4.94
C GLY A 66 -4.22 -23.55 4.93
N HIS A 67 -3.78 -22.51 4.22
CA HIS A 67 -4.54 -21.27 4.12
C HIS A 67 -5.73 -21.37 3.18
N ASN A 68 -6.90 -20.94 3.63
CA ASN A 68 -8.07 -20.75 2.79
C ASN A 68 -7.92 -19.43 2.02
N ILE A 69 -8.02 -19.48 0.69
CA ILE A 69 -7.83 -18.30 -0.17
C ILE A 69 -9.14 -17.94 -0.86
N SER A 70 -9.47 -16.67 -0.85
CA SER A 70 -10.57 -16.08 -1.61
C SER A 70 -10.14 -14.78 -2.29
N PHE A 71 -10.94 -14.27 -3.20
CA PHE A 71 -10.63 -13.04 -3.93
C PHE A 71 -11.67 -11.95 -3.63
N ARG A 72 -11.19 -10.71 -3.51
CA ARG A 72 -12.00 -9.50 -3.41
C ARG A 72 -11.57 -8.52 -4.49
N ARG A 73 -12.52 -7.81 -5.08
CA ARG A 73 -12.24 -6.82 -6.13
C ARG A 73 -11.31 -5.71 -5.64
N SER A 74 -11.46 -5.27 -4.40
CA SER A 74 -10.64 -4.21 -3.79
C SER A 74 -10.55 -4.40 -2.28
N ILE A 75 -9.40 -4.03 -1.71
CA ILE A 75 -9.11 -4.08 -0.27
C ILE A 75 -8.60 -2.71 0.17
N GLY A 76 -9.40 -1.99 0.98
CA GLY A 76 -9.09 -0.66 1.46
C GLY A 76 -9.09 0.41 0.37
N GLU A 77 -8.64 1.61 0.75
CA GLU A 77 -8.45 2.77 -0.11
C GLU A 77 -7.40 3.67 0.53
N ALA A 78 -6.13 3.53 0.13
CA ALA A 78 -5.04 4.25 0.76
C ALA A 78 -4.86 5.66 0.20
N ASN A 79 -4.75 6.65 1.09
CA ASN A 79 -4.35 8.00 0.73
C ASN A 79 -3.07 8.34 1.49
N CYS A 80 -2.06 8.82 0.78
CA CYS A 80 -0.72 8.96 1.31
C CYS A 80 -0.07 10.29 0.97
N ILE A 81 0.75 10.79 1.91
CA ILE A 81 1.70 11.87 1.68
C ILE A 81 3.07 11.42 2.18
N LYS A 82 4.09 11.54 1.35
CA LYS A 82 5.48 11.30 1.68
C LYS A 82 6.25 12.62 1.63
N ILE A 83 7.15 12.81 2.56
CA ILE A 83 8.07 13.94 2.59
C ILE A 83 9.49 13.37 2.54
N ASP A 84 10.21 13.69 1.50
CA ASP A 84 11.62 13.37 1.35
C ASP A 84 12.45 14.63 1.59
N LYS A 85 13.56 14.47 2.32
CA LYS A 85 14.55 15.52 2.49
C LYS A 85 15.58 15.37 1.38
N LEU A 86 15.75 16.40 0.59
CA LEU A 86 16.78 16.47 -0.45
C LEU A 86 17.88 17.39 0.05
N GLU A 87 19.14 16.95 -0.05
CA GLU A 87 20.29 17.79 0.16
C GLU A 87 20.32 18.92 -0.88
N THR A 88 20.76 20.09 -0.49
CA THR A 88 20.86 21.24 -1.37
C THR A 88 22.29 21.81 -1.36
N GLU A 89 22.73 22.34 -2.47
CA GLU A 89 23.99 23.06 -2.57
C GLU A 89 23.92 24.52 -2.01
N ASP A 90 22.70 24.98 -1.71
CA ASP A 90 22.49 26.28 -1.08
C ASP A 90 22.95 26.24 0.38
N LYS A 91 24.04 26.97 0.68
CA LYS A 91 24.63 27.05 2.03
C LYS A 91 23.70 27.68 3.07
N ALA A 92 22.62 28.32 2.65
CA ALA A 92 21.61 28.90 3.55
C ALA A 92 20.56 27.89 3.99
N LEU A 93 20.49 26.72 3.34
CA LEU A 93 19.49 25.66 3.60
C LEU A 93 20.22 24.33 3.81
N ASP A 94 19.88 23.63 4.89
CA ASP A 94 20.40 22.26 5.11
C ASP A 94 19.75 21.23 4.18
N TYR A 95 18.49 21.43 3.83
CA TYR A 95 17.71 20.53 2.96
C TYR A 95 16.47 21.21 2.39
N ILE A 96 15.93 20.63 1.33
CA ILE A 96 14.63 20.96 0.74
C ILE A 96 13.68 19.80 0.99
N ASN A 97 12.44 20.09 1.41
CA ASN A 97 11.39 19.08 1.52
C ASN A 97 10.71 18.86 0.16
N LEU A 98 10.74 17.64 -0.34
CA LEU A 98 9.95 17.21 -1.48
C LEU A 98 8.69 16.50 -0.97
N TYR A 99 7.53 17.04 -1.28
CA TYR A 99 6.22 16.46 -0.94
C TYR A 99 5.69 15.66 -2.11
N SER A 100 5.32 14.40 -1.86
CA SER A 100 4.70 13.50 -2.84
C SER A 100 3.37 13.01 -2.30
N GLY A 101 2.30 13.16 -3.06
CA GLY A 101 0.96 12.67 -2.73
C GLY A 101 0.54 11.51 -3.63
N ALA A 102 -0.15 10.54 -3.07
CA ALA A 102 -0.80 9.48 -3.84
C ALA A 102 -2.18 9.16 -3.25
N ALA A 103 -3.16 9.07 -4.13
CA ALA A 103 -4.50 8.63 -3.83
C ALA A 103 -4.80 7.32 -4.56
N ASP A 104 -5.55 6.46 -3.91
CA ASP A 104 -5.90 5.12 -4.39
C ASP A 104 -6.93 5.19 -5.53
N SER A 105 -6.64 4.54 -6.64
CA SER A 105 -7.56 4.48 -7.78
C SER A 105 -8.77 3.56 -7.57
N ARG A 106 -8.76 2.70 -6.54
CA ARG A 106 -9.78 1.67 -6.29
C ARG A 106 -11.19 2.21 -6.14
N ARG A 107 -11.33 3.44 -5.66
CA ARG A 107 -12.62 4.14 -5.49
C ARG A 107 -12.65 5.51 -6.16
N GLY A 108 -11.75 5.75 -7.12
CA GLY A 108 -11.74 6.96 -7.91
C GLY A 108 -11.18 8.19 -7.21
N ALA A 109 -10.38 8.02 -6.16
CA ALA A 109 -9.66 9.12 -5.53
C ALA A 109 -8.57 9.68 -6.46
N SER A 110 -8.26 10.96 -6.31
CA SER A 110 -7.20 11.64 -7.08
C SER A 110 -6.32 12.49 -6.16
N ALA A 111 -5.04 12.58 -6.48
CA ALA A 111 -4.10 13.50 -5.85
C ALA A 111 -3.72 14.61 -6.84
N VAL A 112 -3.74 15.85 -6.38
CA VAL A 112 -3.40 17.02 -7.19
C VAL A 112 -2.26 17.78 -6.50
N SER A 113 -1.27 18.19 -7.26
CA SER A 113 -0.20 19.09 -6.81
C SER A 113 -0.41 20.50 -7.38
N TYR A 114 0.03 21.50 -6.64
CA TYR A 114 0.07 22.90 -7.04
C TYR A 114 1.52 23.29 -7.28
#